data_a3d7c3489315ae8897c7928b763f95f9
#
_entry.id   a3d7c3489315ae8897c7928b763f95f9
#
_cell.length_a   1.000
_cell.length_b   1.000
_cell.length_c   1.000
_cell.angle_alpha   90.00
_cell.angle_beta   90.00
_cell.angle_gamma   90.00
#
_symmetry.space_group_name_H-M   'P 1'
#
loop_
_entity.id
_entity.type
_entity.pdbx_description
1 polymer ?
#
loop_
_entity_poly.entity_id
_entity_poly.type
_entity_poly.pdbx_seq_one_letter_code
_entity_poly.pdbx_strand_id
1 'polypeptide(L)'
;MNGVTGSVLQILRHLEQRGHDAHVVAPAAVGIPTEVDGAPIQAIPSLPLPGYRNVRVGTSTAHRVAASLRGFRPDVVHLASPFALGWRGVLAAQRLDVASVAAYQTDVAAYTERYRIAATTGMAQTHIARLHRRATLTLAPSAESAQQLAALGVDRVRRWGRGVDAERFQPTRRDMHLRAQWDTDVVIGYVGRLAPEKQVEDLAALRGIPGTRLVIVGDGPSRARLETLLPDALFLGHLGGDALAAAMASFDLFVHPGESETFGQTLQEAHASGVPVIATGKGGPLDLVRMGIDGWLYRPGDLDDLRMRVADLAGDARKRRAFGEAGRAAVQGRSWASVCDQLLDHFEEARTLHRADAGARARRVVRPEPPVPVAARRWRRFVALGDSLTEGLCDPAPDGALRGWADRLALLLAAQGGLHYANLAIRSKRVRDVSGTQLERALELRPDLVSILIGANDLVKHRVDVSALAAEVEDTVRRLRGIGADVLLVTPFLPGRRAAAIYTRRFAAFATALAGIATRTGAILIDTDLHPTLGERPNWGEDLVHLSSRGHRFLAYRAGEMLGVPDADALGALDAALHEHEAIGAGVWWRRHALPWVWRRLHGRAAGDGRSAKHDDYVYLGRATAGRGVSVV
;
A
#
# COMPACT_ATOMS: atom_id res chain seq x y z
N MET A 1 6.67 25.59 -4.92
CA MET A 1 6.26 24.30 -5.53
C MET A 1 7.34 23.26 -5.27
N ASN A 2 6.99 21.98 -5.08
CA ASN A 2 7.98 20.92 -4.98
C ASN A 2 8.08 20.16 -6.32
N GLY A 3 9.13 19.33 -6.50
CA GLY A 3 9.38 18.61 -7.76
C GLY A 3 8.26 17.66 -8.19
N VAL A 4 7.48 17.10 -7.23
CA VAL A 4 6.31 16.24 -7.54
C VAL A 4 5.20 17.08 -8.16
N THR A 5 4.87 18.21 -7.57
CA THR A 5 3.86 19.14 -8.10
C THR A 5 4.23 19.61 -9.50
N GLY A 6 5.51 20.00 -9.72
CA GLY A 6 5.99 20.39 -11.04
C GLY A 6 5.79 19.31 -12.11
N SER A 7 6.10 18.06 -11.78
CA SER A 7 5.87 16.92 -12.69
C SER A 7 4.39 16.70 -13.00
N VAL A 8 3.52 16.80 -11.99
CA VAL A 8 2.06 16.64 -12.17
C VAL A 8 1.51 17.72 -13.11
N LEU A 9 1.94 18.97 -12.95
CA LEU A 9 1.50 20.06 -13.83
C LEU A 9 1.92 19.82 -15.29
N GLN A 10 3.14 19.33 -15.53
CA GLN A 10 3.58 18.97 -16.89
C GLN A 10 2.77 17.81 -17.48
N ILE A 11 2.43 16.82 -16.66
CA ILE A 11 1.58 15.71 -17.09
C ILE A 11 0.19 16.23 -17.48
N LEU A 12 -0.45 17.06 -16.63
CA LEU A 12 -1.79 17.58 -16.90
C LEU A 12 -1.84 18.40 -18.19
N ARG A 13 -0.87 19.30 -18.37
CA ARG A 13 -0.75 20.08 -19.62
C ARG A 13 -0.61 19.20 -20.86
N HIS A 14 0.19 18.14 -20.76
CA HIS A 14 0.38 17.22 -21.88
C HIS A 14 -0.88 16.39 -22.16
N LEU A 15 -1.59 15.94 -21.13
CA LEU A 15 -2.87 15.23 -21.26
C LEU A 15 -3.91 16.10 -21.96
N GLU A 16 -4.05 17.38 -21.57
CA GLU A 16 -4.92 18.35 -22.22
C GLU A 16 -4.57 18.51 -23.71
N GLN A 17 -3.26 18.70 -24.02
CA GLN A 17 -2.78 18.84 -25.40
C GLN A 17 -3.06 17.60 -26.27
N ARG A 18 -3.08 16.42 -25.64
CA ARG A 18 -3.37 15.13 -26.31
C ARG A 18 -4.86 14.79 -26.35
N GLY A 19 -5.73 15.64 -25.78
CA GLY A 19 -7.19 15.43 -25.75
C GLY A 19 -7.63 14.35 -24.77
N HIS A 20 -6.85 14.12 -23.70
CA HIS A 20 -7.23 13.21 -22.63
C HIS A 20 -7.87 13.97 -21.47
N ASP A 21 -9.00 13.47 -20.98
CA ASP A 21 -9.62 14.00 -19.78
C ASP A 21 -8.81 13.62 -18.52
N ALA A 22 -8.60 14.57 -17.64
CA ALA A 22 -7.92 14.37 -16.37
C ALA A 22 -8.76 14.86 -15.20
N HIS A 23 -8.61 14.22 -14.03
CA HIS A 23 -9.25 14.63 -12.77
C HIS A 23 -8.22 14.50 -11.63
N VAL A 24 -8.07 15.54 -10.85
CA VAL A 24 -7.07 15.59 -9.78
C VAL A 24 -7.72 15.49 -8.41
N VAL A 25 -7.27 14.54 -7.59
CA VAL A 25 -7.62 14.49 -6.17
C VAL A 25 -6.40 14.94 -5.36
N ALA A 26 -6.52 16.06 -4.65
CA ALA A 26 -5.41 16.67 -3.91
C ALA A 26 -5.79 17.02 -2.46
N PRO A 27 -4.82 17.08 -1.52
CA PRO A 27 -5.05 17.59 -0.18
C PRO A 27 -5.46 19.08 -0.23
N ALA A 28 -6.53 19.44 0.47
CA ALA A 28 -6.99 20.84 0.55
C ALA A 28 -5.89 21.74 1.13
N ALA A 29 -5.66 22.89 0.47
CA ALA A 29 -4.73 23.92 0.90
C ALA A 29 -5.35 25.30 0.63
N VAL A 30 -4.87 26.32 1.34
CA VAL A 30 -5.28 27.72 1.07
C VAL A 30 -4.79 28.10 -0.34
N GLY A 31 -5.69 28.64 -1.16
CA GLY A 31 -5.36 29.06 -2.52
C GLY A 31 -5.18 27.93 -3.54
N ILE A 32 -5.62 26.70 -3.23
CA ILE A 32 -5.66 25.63 -4.24
C ILE A 32 -6.67 26.01 -5.34
N PRO A 33 -6.29 25.99 -6.62
CA PRO A 33 -7.24 26.27 -7.70
C PRO A 33 -8.29 25.15 -7.80
N THR A 34 -9.41 25.46 -8.42
CA THR A 34 -10.48 24.49 -8.70
C THR A 34 -10.21 23.66 -9.94
N GLU A 35 -9.32 24.15 -10.81
CA GLU A 35 -8.95 23.51 -12.08
C GLU A 35 -7.52 23.91 -12.47
N VAL A 36 -6.81 23.03 -13.16
CA VAL A 36 -5.48 23.28 -13.75
C VAL A 36 -5.35 22.54 -15.07
N ASP A 37 -4.95 23.23 -16.14
CA ASP A 37 -4.77 22.67 -17.48
C ASP A 37 -5.96 21.74 -17.85
N GLY A 38 -7.20 22.26 -17.82
CA GLY A 38 -8.44 21.55 -18.14
C GLY A 38 -8.86 20.46 -17.13
N ALA A 39 -8.05 20.16 -16.12
CA ALA A 39 -8.33 19.12 -15.14
C ALA A 39 -9.00 19.70 -13.86
N PRO A 40 -10.24 19.31 -13.53
CA PRO A 40 -10.88 19.69 -12.27
C PRO A 40 -10.11 19.13 -11.06
N ILE A 41 -9.96 19.96 -10.02
CA ILE A 41 -9.29 19.58 -8.78
C ILE A 41 -10.33 19.36 -7.68
N GLN A 42 -10.42 18.14 -7.20
CA GLN A 42 -11.18 17.81 -6.01
C GLN A 42 -10.28 17.88 -4.78
N ALA A 43 -10.46 18.93 -3.99
CA ALA A 43 -9.75 19.08 -2.72
C ALA A 43 -10.37 18.17 -1.65
N ILE A 44 -9.53 17.37 -0.97
CA ILE A 44 -9.94 16.53 0.16
C ILE A 44 -9.43 17.08 1.49
N PRO A 45 -10.15 16.87 2.62
CA PRO A 45 -9.71 17.30 3.94
C PRO A 45 -8.27 16.88 4.23
N SER A 46 -7.48 17.80 4.79
CA SER A 46 -6.07 17.60 5.05
C SER A 46 -5.59 18.33 6.30
N LEU A 47 -4.52 17.84 6.91
CA LEU A 47 -3.82 18.46 8.03
C LEU A 47 -2.39 18.79 7.63
N PRO A 48 -1.81 19.90 8.10
CA PRO A 48 -0.39 20.21 7.90
C PRO A 48 0.48 19.17 8.62
N LEU A 49 1.59 18.80 8.00
CA LEU A 49 2.56 17.92 8.67
C LEU A 49 3.30 18.73 9.75
N PRO A 50 3.39 18.24 11.00
CA PRO A 50 4.17 18.88 12.06
C PRO A 50 5.62 19.10 11.60
N GLY A 51 6.14 20.34 11.78
CA GLY A 51 7.48 20.73 11.30
C GLY A 51 7.56 21.12 9.82
N TYR A 52 6.55 20.80 9.01
CA TYR A 52 6.51 21.08 7.56
C TYR A 52 5.14 21.65 7.15
N ARG A 53 4.86 22.89 7.52
CA ARG A 53 3.54 23.53 7.30
C ARG A 53 3.08 23.53 5.84
N ASN A 54 4.02 23.50 4.90
CA ASN A 54 3.75 23.47 3.46
C ASN A 54 3.46 22.05 2.91
N VAL A 55 3.65 21.01 3.73
CA VAL A 55 3.30 19.63 3.36
C VAL A 55 2.01 19.26 4.06
N ARG A 56 1.00 18.87 3.30
CA ARG A 56 -0.32 18.52 3.81
C ARG A 56 -0.61 17.03 3.62
N VAL A 57 -1.17 16.43 4.67
CA VAL A 57 -1.54 15.02 4.67
C VAL A 57 -3.06 14.91 4.54
N GLY A 58 -3.53 14.31 3.46
CA GLY A 58 -4.96 14.06 3.26
C GLY A 58 -5.52 13.09 4.31
N THR A 59 -6.67 13.43 4.90
CA THR A 59 -7.31 12.64 5.98
C THR A 59 -8.51 11.82 5.50
N SER A 60 -8.90 11.92 4.22
CA SER A 60 -10.02 11.19 3.62
C SER A 60 -9.82 9.68 3.63
N THR A 61 -10.92 8.93 3.68
CA THR A 61 -10.91 7.47 3.58
C THR A 61 -10.76 7.00 2.11
N ALA A 62 -10.32 5.77 1.89
CA ALA A 62 -10.27 5.19 0.55
C ALA A 62 -11.67 5.11 -0.12
N HIS A 63 -12.74 5.00 0.67
CA HIS A 63 -14.12 5.02 0.17
C HIS A 63 -14.49 6.39 -0.43
N ARG A 64 -14.15 7.49 0.25
CA ARG A 64 -14.40 8.85 -0.27
C ARG A 64 -13.57 9.12 -1.53
N VAL A 65 -12.32 8.67 -1.58
CA VAL A 65 -11.50 8.76 -2.79
C VAL A 65 -12.11 7.93 -3.93
N ALA A 66 -12.59 6.72 -3.65
CA ALA A 66 -13.28 5.90 -4.65
C ALA A 66 -14.60 6.54 -5.12
N ALA A 67 -15.36 7.17 -4.23
CA ALA A 67 -16.58 7.87 -4.59
C ALA A 67 -16.31 9.05 -5.54
N SER A 68 -15.23 9.82 -5.29
CA SER A 68 -14.73 10.87 -6.16
C SER A 68 -14.40 10.33 -7.56
N LEU A 69 -13.56 9.30 -7.62
CA LEU A 69 -13.13 8.70 -8.89
C LEU A 69 -14.28 8.05 -9.67
N ARG A 70 -15.30 7.51 -9.00
CA ARG A 70 -16.45 6.86 -9.65
C ARG A 70 -17.24 7.81 -10.54
N GLY A 71 -17.39 9.08 -10.15
CA GLY A 71 -18.06 10.10 -10.96
C GLY A 71 -17.33 10.39 -12.26
N PHE A 72 -16.01 10.35 -12.23
CA PHE A 72 -15.15 10.60 -13.39
C PHE A 72 -14.98 9.36 -14.30
N ARG A 73 -15.09 8.13 -13.76
CA ARG A 73 -14.87 6.86 -14.47
C ARG A 73 -13.48 6.74 -15.10
N PRO A 74 -12.41 6.85 -14.34
CA PRO A 74 -11.06 6.82 -14.91
C PRO A 74 -10.73 5.45 -15.53
N ASP A 75 -9.98 5.45 -16.63
CA ASP A 75 -9.36 4.25 -17.22
C ASP A 75 -8.12 3.80 -16.44
N VAL A 76 -7.42 4.77 -15.82
CA VAL A 76 -6.21 4.55 -15.02
C VAL A 76 -6.13 5.56 -13.88
N VAL A 77 -5.58 5.13 -12.74
CA VAL A 77 -5.31 6.00 -11.59
C VAL A 77 -3.80 6.18 -11.43
N HIS A 78 -3.31 7.41 -11.67
CA HIS A 78 -1.90 7.77 -11.44
C HIS A 78 -1.68 8.21 -9.99
N LEU A 79 -0.77 7.54 -9.28
CA LEU A 79 -0.43 7.81 -7.89
C LEU A 79 0.91 8.57 -7.85
N ALA A 80 0.84 9.90 -7.83
CA ALA A 80 2.02 10.77 -7.89
C ALA A 80 2.82 10.82 -6.58
N SER A 81 2.32 10.24 -5.49
CA SER A 81 2.98 10.29 -4.17
C SER A 81 2.71 9.01 -3.36
N PRO A 82 3.73 8.44 -2.68
CA PRO A 82 3.59 7.21 -1.90
C PRO A 82 2.96 7.42 -0.50
N PHE A 83 2.58 8.64 -0.15
CA PHE A 83 2.06 8.97 1.17
C PHE A 83 0.59 8.59 1.36
N ALA A 84 -0.03 9.13 2.41
CA ALA A 84 -1.39 8.78 2.84
C ALA A 84 -2.45 8.82 1.73
N LEU A 85 -2.40 9.81 0.83
CA LEU A 85 -3.33 9.89 -0.30
C LEU A 85 -3.04 8.83 -1.36
N GLY A 86 -1.78 8.58 -1.71
CA GLY A 86 -1.41 7.51 -2.65
C GLY A 86 -1.85 6.13 -2.17
N TRP A 87 -1.69 5.84 -0.86
CA TRP A 87 -2.20 4.61 -0.26
C TRP A 87 -3.72 4.47 -0.42
N ARG A 88 -4.46 5.54 -0.17
CA ARG A 88 -5.92 5.53 -0.35
C ARG A 88 -6.32 5.47 -1.83
N GLY A 89 -5.51 6.07 -2.70
CA GLY A 89 -5.69 6.00 -4.15
C GLY A 89 -5.55 4.58 -4.70
N VAL A 90 -4.51 3.83 -4.30
CA VAL A 90 -4.36 2.43 -4.73
C VAL A 90 -5.52 1.56 -4.23
N LEU A 91 -5.98 1.76 -2.99
CA LEU A 91 -7.14 1.04 -2.47
C LEU A 91 -8.45 1.44 -3.18
N ALA A 92 -8.58 2.70 -3.57
CA ALA A 92 -9.74 3.18 -4.34
C ALA A 92 -9.73 2.58 -5.76
N ALA A 93 -8.58 2.56 -6.44
CA ALA A 93 -8.43 1.92 -7.75
C ALA A 93 -8.80 0.44 -7.71
N GLN A 94 -8.32 -0.31 -6.70
CA GLN A 94 -8.68 -1.71 -6.49
C GLN A 94 -10.19 -1.92 -6.29
N ARG A 95 -10.86 -1.01 -5.52
CA ARG A 95 -12.31 -1.08 -5.30
C ARG A 95 -13.14 -0.79 -6.55
N LEU A 96 -12.61 0.02 -7.44
CA LEU A 96 -13.27 0.38 -8.70
C LEU A 96 -12.89 -0.56 -9.85
N ASP A 97 -12.02 -1.53 -9.58
CA ASP A 97 -11.44 -2.43 -10.58
C ASP A 97 -10.78 -1.67 -11.74
N VAL A 98 -9.98 -0.66 -11.39
CA VAL A 98 -9.27 0.21 -12.34
C VAL A 98 -7.76 0.02 -12.19
N ALA A 99 -7.04 0.03 -13.31
CA ALA A 99 -5.58 -0.02 -13.33
C ALA A 99 -4.97 1.15 -12.54
N SER A 100 -3.88 0.89 -11.82
CA SER A 100 -3.17 1.94 -11.08
C SER A 100 -1.67 1.96 -11.39
N VAL A 101 -1.13 3.15 -11.58
CA VAL A 101 0.29 3.40 -11.85
C VAL A 101 0.87 4.24 -10.73
N ALA A 102 1.82 3.71 -9.98
CA ALA A 102 2.44 4.39 -8.85
C ALA A 102 3.83 4.93 -9.21
N ALA A 103 4.06 6.23 -9.06
CA ALA A 103 5.35 6.85 -9.31
C ALA A 103 6.18 6.93 -8.01
N TYR A 104 7.38 6.33 -8.01
CA TYR A 104 8.35 6.42 -6.94
C TYR A 104 9.20 7.68 -7.12
N GLN A 105 8.79 8.78 -6.52
CA GLN A 105 9.44 10.10 -6.72
C GLN A 105 10.22 10.60 -5.50
N THR A 106 10.20 9.88 -4.39
CA THR A 106 10.84 10.32 -3.14
C THR A 106 11.42 9.11 -2.43
N ASP A 107 12.72 9.12 -2.17
CA ASP A 107 13.36 8.14 -1.30
C ASP A 107 13.02 8.45 0.16
N VAL A 108 11.90 7.88 0.62
CA VAL A 108 11.40 8.09 1.97
C VAL A 108 12.31 7.41 3.01
N ALA A 109 13.03 6.35 2.64
CA ALA A 109 13.94 5.66 3.53
C ALA A 109 15.16 6.52 3.85
N ALA A 110 15.84 7.05 2.84
CA ALA A 110 16.94 7.98 3.01
C ALA A 110 16.51 9.27 3.72
N TYR A 111 15.27 9.73 3.48
CA TYR A 111 14.69 10.89 4.15
C TYR A 111 14.54 10.66 5.67
N THR A 112 13.95 9.52 6.09
CA THR A 112 13.74 9.21 7.51
C THR A 112 15.06 8.96 8.26
N GLU A 113 16.04 8.40 7.59
CA GLU A 113 17.38 8.14 8.13
C GLU A 113 18.12 9.46 8.42
N ARG A 114 18.09 10.40 7.47
CA ARG A 114 18.77 11.72 7.59
C ARG A 114 18.15 12.61 8.67
N TYR A 115 16.85 12.49 8.92
CA TYR A 115 16.16 13.20 10.00
C TYR A 115 16.22 12.48 11.35
N ARG A 116 17.06 11.45 11.51
CA ARG A 116 17.25 10.66 12.75
C ARG A 116 15.96 10.05 13.30
N ILE A 117 15.00 9.72 12.44
CA ILE A 117 13.76 9.03 12.81
C ILE A 117 13.93 7.51 12.53
N ALA A 118 15.07 6.96 12.94
CA ALA A 118 15.47 5.57 12.62
C ALA A 118 14.41 4.52 13.00
N ALA A 119 13.66 4.74 14.08
CA ALA A 119 12.58 3.83 14.50
C ALA A 119 11.44 3.73 13.48
N THR A 120 11.30 4.67 12.55
CA THR A 120 10.23 4.70 11.54
C THR A 120 10.67 4.25 10.15
N THR A 121 11.98 4.10 9.90
CA THR A 121 12.53 3.75 8.58
C THR A 121 11.98 2.42 8.08
N GLY A 122 11.98 1.38 8.90
CA GLY A 122 11.42 0.07 8.53
C GLY A 122 9.91 0.10 8.27
N MET A 123 9.17 0.94 9.01
CA MET A 123 7.72 1.13 8.76
C MET A 123 7.48 1.88 7.46
N ALA A 124 8.30 2.88 7.15
CA ALA A 124 8.22 3.64 5.90
C ALA A 124 8.52 2.75 4.69
N GLN A 125 9.59 1.95 4.74
CA GLN A 125 9.92 0.96 3.71
C GLN A 125 8.80 -0.07 3.50
N THR A 126 8.25 -0.59 4.60
CA THR A 126 7.12 -1.53 4.55
C THR A 126 5.88 -0.89 3.92
N HIS A 127 5.60 0.38 4.22
CA HIS A 127 4.48 1.11 3.64
C HIS A 127 4.65 1.31 2.14
N ILE A 128 5.84 1.76 1.71
CA ILE A 128 6.20 1.93 0.29
C ILE A 128 6.07 0.60 -0.46
N ALA A 129 6.70 -0.46 0.07
CA ALA A 129 6.64 -1.78 -0.53
C ALA A 129 5.19 -2.29 -0.69
N ARG A 130 4.34 -2.08 0.32
CA ARG A 130 2.91 -2.46 0.26
C ARG A 130 2.13 -1.66 -0.77
N LEU A 131 2.38 -0.35 -0.89
CA LEU A 131 1.72 0.49 -1.89
C LEU A 131 2.10 0.05 -3.30
N HIS A 132 3.40 -0.04 -3.58
CA HIS A 132 3.91 -0.33 -4.91
C HIS A 132 3.60 -1.76 -5.35
N ARG A 133 3.61 -2.75 -4.44
CA ARG A 133 3.14 -4.12 -4.74
C ARG A 133 1.65 -4.22 -5.04
N ARG A 134 0.83 -3.28 -4.55
CA ARG A 134 -0.61 -3.22 -4.83
C ARG A 134 -0.95 -2.48 -6.11
N ALA A 135 -0.09 -1.60 -6.56
CA ALA A 135 -0.26 -0.91 -7.83
C ALA A 135 -0.12 -1.90 -9.01
N THR A 136 -0.84 -1.66 -10.08
CA THR A 136 -0.75 -2.49 -11.29
C THR A 136 0.63 -2.37 -11.93
N LEU A 137 1.20 -1.16 -11.91
CA LEU A 137 2.51 -0.84 -12.45
C LEU A 137 3.20 0.17 -11.53
N THR A 138 4.50 0.07 -11.38
CA THR A 138 5.33 1.04 -10.65
C THR A 138 6.32 1.71 -11.58
N LEU A 139 6.47 3.02 -11.46
CA LEU A 139 7.43 3.82 -12.22
C LEU A 139 8.57 4.28 -11.31
N ALA A 140 9.80 3.97 -11.68
CA ALA A 140 11.02 4.35 -10.97
C ALA A 140 11.83 5.35 -11.79
N PRO A 141 12.30 6.46 -11.19
CA PRO A 141 12.98 7.53 -11.91
C PRO A 141 14.44 7.17 -12.29
N SER A 142 15.05 6.23 -11.59
CA SER A 142 16.45 5.82 -11.81
C SER A 142 16.63 4.30 -11.71
N ALA A 143 17.78 3.79 -12.18
CA ALA A 143 18.13 2.38 -12.08
C ALA A 143 18.24 1.95 -10.61
N GLU A 144 18.88 2.77 -9.78
CA GLU A 144 19.01 2.50 -8.33
C GLU A 144 17.64 2.44 -7.65
N SER A 145 16.74 3.40 -7.95
CA SER A 145 15.37 3.37 -7.44
C SER A 145 14.61 2.10 -7.87
N ALA A 146 14.82 1.63 -9.10
CA ALA A 146 14.21 0.39 -9.57
C ALA A 146 14.77 -0.84 -8.81
N GLN A 147 16.07 -0.88 -8.56
CA GLN A 147 16.71 -1.94 -7.76
C GLN A 147 16.23 -1.94 -6.31
N GLN A 148 16.11 -0.77 -5.68
CA GLN A 148 15.55 -0.63 -4.32
C GLN A 148 14.12 -1.19 -4.25
N LEU A 149 13.27 -0.86 -5.22
CA LEU A 149 11.90 -1.37 -5.29
C LEU A 149 11.87 -2.89 -5.52
N ALA A 150 12.74 -3.42 -6.38
CA ALA A 150 12.85 -4.86 -6.61
C ALA A 150 13.30 -5.61 -5.34
N ALA A 151 14.26 -5.05 -4.59
CA ALA A 151 14.69 -5.60 -3.30
C ALA A 151 13.57 -5.60 -2.24
N LEU A 152 12.60 -4.69 -2.36
CA LEU A 152 11.38 -4.65 -1.55
C LEU A 152 10.28 -5.59 -2.08
N GLY A 153 10.53 -6.41 -3.11
CA GLY A 153 9.61 -7.36 -3.70
C GLY A 153 8.51 -6.69 -4.53
N VAL A 154 8.84 -5.62 -5.26
CA VAL A 154 7.95 -4.98 -6.24
C VAL A 154 8.29 -5.51 -7.63
N ASP A 155 7.38 -6.26 -8.25
CA ASP A 155 7.68 -7.03 -9.46
C ASP A 155 7.55 -6.23 -10.77
N ARG A 156 6.57 -5.34 -10.86
CA ARG A 156 6.24 -4.60 -12.09
C ARG A 156 6.78 -3.20 -12.03
N VAL A 157 8.10 -3.06 -12.21
CA VAL A 157 8.78 -1.76 -12.21
C VAL A 157 9.22 -1.40 -13.64
N ARG A 158 8.94 -0.15 -14.05
CA ARG A 158 9.41 0.44 -15.30
C ARG A 158 10.21 1.69 -15.02
N ARG A 159 11.18 1.95 -15.88
CA ARG A 159 11.95 3.19 -15.83
C ARG A 159 11.11 4.33 -16.42
N TRP A 160 10.96 5.38 -15.66
CA TRP A 160 10.29 6.62 -16.09
C TRP A 160 10.95 7.82 -15.42
N GLY A 161 11.71 8.56 -16.19
CA GLY A 161 12.45 9.74 -15.73
C GLY A 161 11.57 11.00 -15.71
N ARG A 162 12.24 12.13 -15.84
CA ARG A 162 11.59 13.44 -15.96
C ARG A 162 12.09 14.14 -17.21
N GLY A 163 11.23 14.96 -17.79
CA GLY A 163 11.58 15.83 -18.88
C GLY A 163 12.34 17.07 -18.42
N VAL A 164 13.00 17.73 -19.34
CA VAL A 164 13.59 19.04 -19.16
C VAL A 164 13.00 20.02 -20.16
N ASP A 165 12.79 21.25 -19.72
CA ASP A 165 12.37 22.38 -20.56
C ASP A 165 13.62 22.98 -21.25
N ALA A 166 14.05 22.34 -22.35
CA ALA A 166 15.26 22.76 -23.08
C ALA A 166 15.11 24.08 -23.88
N GLU A 167 13.89 24.60 -23.97
CA GLU A 167 13.64 25.95 -24.52
C GLU A 167 13.91 27.04 -23.48
N ARG A 168 13.50 26.76 -22.25
CA ARG A 168 13.78 27.65 -21.11
C ARG A 168 15.23 27.55 -20.67
N PHE A 169 15.73 26.33 -20.46
CA PHE A 169 17.12 26.06 -20.05
C PHE A 169 17.98 25.85 -21.28
N GLN A 170 18.69 26.90 -21.69
CA GLN A 170 19.55 26.88 -22.86
C GLN A 170 20.75 27.84 -22.68
N PRO A 171 21.89 27.61 -23.35
CA PRO A 171 23.09 28.41 -23.22
C PRO A 171 22.90 29.91 -23.57
N THR A 172 21.96 30.22 -24.48
CA THR A 172 21.64 31.58 -24.90
C THR A 172 20.99 32.41 -23.79
N ARG A 173 20.55 31.78 -22.69
CA ARG A 173 20.04 32.46 -21.49
C ARG A 173 21.16 32.99 -20.57
N ARG A 174 22.45 32.74 -20.90
CA ARG A 174 23.58 33.27 -20.13
C ARG A 174 23.49 34.79 -20.08
N ASP A 175 23.38 35.30 -18.85
CA ASP A 175 23.26 36.73 -18.59
C ASP A 175 24.64 37.28 -18.20
N MET A 176 25.24 38.05 -19.11
CA MET A 176 26.59 38.64 -18.92
C MET A 176 26.59 39.73 -17.86
N HIS A 177 25.47 40.45 -17.63
CA HIS A 177 25.35 41.44 -16.58
C HIS A 177 25.31 40.75 -15.19
N LEU A 178 24.48 39.73 -15.05
CA LEU A 178 24.44 38.90 -13.85
C LEU A 178 25.80 38.25 -13.57
N ARG A 179 26.45 37.74 -14.61
CA ARG A 179 27.77 37.11 -14.52
C ARG A 179 28.86 38.11 -14.05
N ALA A 180 28.83 39.36 -14.53
CA ALA A 180 29.77 40.39 -14.13
C ALA A 180 29.63 40.76 -12.63
N GLN A 181 28.43 40.72 -12.08
CA GLN A 181 28.21 40.98 -10.65
C GLN A 181 28.84 39.93 -9.73
N TRP A 182 29.12 38.73 -10.25
CA TRP A 182 29.72 37.68 -9.46
C TRP A 182 31.24 37.75 -9.35
N ASP A 183 31.89 38.65 -10.04
CA ASP A 183 33.28 39.07 -9.94
C ASP A 183 34.28 37.90 -9.71
N THR A 184 34.33 36.98 -10.67
CA THR A 184 35.20 35.80 -10.65
C THR A 184 35.38 35.19 -12.04
N ASP A 185 36.50 34.48 -12.28
CA ASP A 185 36.77 33.83 -13.57
C ASP A 185 35.85 32.61 -13.77
N VAL A 186 35.60 31.84 -12.71
CA VAL A 186 34.83 30.59 -12.76
C VAL A 186 33.75 30.59 -11.68
N VAL A 187 32.50 30.40 -12.09
CA VAL A 187 31.35 30.30 -11.20
C VAL A 187 30.97 28.83 -10.98
N ILE A 188 31.03 28.40 -9.74
CA ILE A 188 30.54 27.12 -9.28
C ILE A 188 29.09 27.28 -8.82
N GLY A 189 28.14 26.72 -9.55
CA GLY A 189 26.71 26.82 -9.24
C GLY A 189 26.18 25.67 -8.42
N TYR A 190 25.26 25.96 -7.51
CA TYR A 190 24.36 25.01 -6.86
C TYR A 190 22.92 25.51 -6.98
N VAL A 191 21.98 24.63 -7.28
CA VAL A 191 20.55 24.94 -7.30
C VAL A 191 19.81 23.81 -6.55
N GLY A 192 19.06 24.19 -5.53
CA GLY A 192 18.26 23.23 -4.78
C GLY A 192 17.76 23.75 -3.45
N ARG A 193 16.93 22.95 -2.78
CA ARG A 193 16.49 23.24 -1.42
C ARG A 193 17.67 23.16 -0.45
N LEU A 194 17.79 24.16 0.43
CA LEU A 194 18.83 24.20 1.46
C LEU A 194 18.38 23.41 2.68
N ALA A 195 18.56 22.09 2.63
CA ALA A 195 18.11 21.16 3.66
C ALA A 195 19.13 20.01 3.87
N PRO A 196 19.15 19.38 5.05
CA PRO A 196 20.16 18.38 5.41
C PRO A 196 20.32 17.23 4.41
N GLU A 197 19.21 16.78 3.78
CA GLU A 197 19.24 15.70 2.80
C GLU A 197 19.91 16.09 1.48
N LYS A 198 20.18 17.37 1.24
CA LYS A 198 20.86 17.87 0.04
C LYS A 198 22.37 18.05 0.23
N GLN A 199 22.88 17.84 1.46
CA GLN A 199 24.31 17.86 1.79
C GLN A 199 25.05 19.11 1.25
N VAL A 200 24.39 20.28 1.27
CA VAL A 200 24.96 21.52 0.72
C VAL A 200 26.20 21.95 1.51
N GLU A 201 26.34 21.53 2.76
CA GLU A 201 27.52 21.71 3.60
C GLU A 201 28.81 21.12 2.99
N ASP A 202 28.72 20.09 2.15
CA ASP A 202 29.88 19.46 1.50
C ASP A 202 30.58 20.40 0.52
N LEU A 203 29.85 21.45 0.05
CA LEU A 203 30.44 22.50 -0.78
C LEU A 203 31.50 23.32 -0.06
N ALA A 204 31.61 23.20 1.27
CA ALA A 204 32.70 23.81 2.03
C ALA A 204 34.08 23.27 1.61
N ALA A 205 34.16 22.05 1.11
CA ALA A 205 35.39 21.48 0.56
C ALA A 205 35.93 22.25 -0.68
N LEU A 206 35.09 23.05 -1.33
CA LEU A 206 35.46 23.83 -2.52
C LEU A 206 36.09 25.17 -2.19
N ARG A 207 36.10 25.58 -0.93
CA ARG A 207 36.68 26.85 -0.51
C ARG A 207 38.18 26.93 -0.87
N GLY A 208 38.60 28.11 -1.33
CA GLY A 208 40.02 28.35 -1.65
C GLY A 208 40.50 27.72 -2.95
N ILE A 209 39.63 27.25 -3.85
CA ILE A 209 39.99 26.91 -5.23
C ILE A 209 40.23 28.25 -5.97
N PRO A 210 41.45 28.53 -6.50
CA PRO A 210 41.79 29.82 -7.07
C PRO A 210 40.88 30.18 -8.25
N GLY A 211 40.51 31.47 -8.33
CA GLY A 211 39.71 32.02 -9.43
C GLY A 211 38.26 31.56 -9.46
N THR A 212 37.77 30.91 -8.39
CA THR A 212 36.40 30.40 -8.33
C THR A 212 35.54 31.10 -7.29
N ARG A 213 34.25 31.18 -7.54
CA ARG A 213 33.24 31.64 -6.59
C ARG A 213 32.03 30.70 -6.59
N LEU A 214 31.55 30.36 -5.40
CA LEU A 214 30.37 29.55 -5.22
C LEU A 214 29.09 30.41 -5.23
N VAL A 215 28.13 30.07 -6.07
CA VAL A 215 26.82 30.73 -6.17
C VAL A 215 25.73 29.73 -5.87
N ILE A 216 24.92 30.03 -4.87
CA ILE A 216 23.88 29.12 -4.32
C ILE A 216 22.50 29.70 -4.59
N VAL A 217 21.70 28.98 -5.38
CA VAL A 217 20.30 29.31 -5.65
C VAL A 217 19.39 28.35 -4.88
N GLY A 218 18.53 28.91 -4.05
CA GLY A 218 17.58 28.17 -3.27
C GLY A 218 17.35 28.72 -1.88
N ASP A 219 16.45 28.10 -1.14
CA ASP A 219 16.14 28.44 0.23
C ASP A 219 15.80 27.19 1.03
N GLY A 220 15.80 27.28 2.36
CA GLY A 220 15.45 26.17 3.22
C GLY A 220 15.98 26.29 4.65
N PRO A 221 15.66 25.29 5.50
CA PRO A 221 15.96 25.34 6.93
C PRO A 221 17.46 25.42 7.26
N SER A 222 18.33 25.01 6.35
CA SER A 222 19.81 25.05 6.56
C SER A 222 20.45 26.38 6.15
N ARG A 223 19.69 27.33 5.60
CA ARG A 223 20.26 28.57 5.02
C ARG A 223 21.17 29.32 5.97
N ALA A 224 20.70 29.69 7.15
CA ALA A 224 21.49 30.48 8.12
C ALA A 224 22.81 29.77 8.53
N ARG A 225 22.78 28.46 8.68
CA ARG A 225 23.97 27.64 8.96
C ARG A 225 24.94 27.65 7.78
N LEU A 226 24.40 27.54 6.55
CA LEU A 226 25.22 27.55 5.34
C LEU A 226 25.89 28.91 5.07
N GLU A 227 25.19 30.01 5.32
CA GLU A 227 25.77 31.37 5.23
C GLU A 227 26.93 31.55 6.21
N THR A 228 26.85 30.94 7.40
CA THR A 228 27.98 30.93 8.35
C THR A 228 29.14 30.03 7.89
N LEU A 229 28.85 28.89 7.32
CA LEU A 229 29.83 27.89 6.86
C LEU A 229 30.56 28.32 5.58
N LEU A 230 29.86 29.06 4.70
CA LEU A 230 30.27 29.46 3.36
C LEU A 230 30.20 31.01 3.21
N PRO A 231 31.01 31.76 4.02
CA PRO A 231 30.89 33.22 4.05
C PRO A 231 31.25 33.90 2.71
N ASP A 232 32.06 33.23 1.88
CA ASP A 232 32.47 33.73 0.57
C ASP A 232 31.49 33.36 -0.56
N ALA A 233 30.48 32.53 -0.28
CA ALA A 233 29.49 32.15 -1.25
C ALA A 233 28.39 33.19 -1.43
N LEU A 234 27.87 33.31 -2.64
CA LEU A 234 26.77 34.22 -2.96
C LEU A 234 25.43 33.44 -2.89
N PHE A 235 24.55 33.85 -1.98
CA PHE A 235 23.22 33.28 -1.82
C PHE A 235 22.15 34.12 -2.52
N LEU A 236 21.62 33.64 -3.65
CA LEU A 236 20.62 34.37 -4.45
C LEU A 236 19.18 34.17 -3.96
N GLY A 237 18.97 33.27 -2.97
CA GLY A 237 17.63 32.88 -2.53
C GLY A 237 16.90 32.04 -3.55
N HIS A 238 15.58 31.93 -3.40
CA HIS A 238 14.75 31.10 -4.29
C HIS A 238 14.53 31.83 -5.62
N LEU A 239 14.95 31.22 -6.71
CA LEU A 239 14.65 31.67 -8.08
C LEU A 239 13.77 30.63 -8.79
N GLY A 240 12.97 31.09 -9.74
CA GLY A 240 12.12 30.24 -10.59
C GLY A 240 11.96 30.80 -11.99
N GLY A 241 11.42 30.04 -12.91
CA GLY A 241 11.16 30.47 -14.29
C GLY A 241 12.42 30.93 -15.01
N ASP A 242 12.31 32.07 -15.71
CA ASP A 242 13.41 32.61 -16.54
C ASP A 242 14.58 33.12 -15.71
N ALA A 243 14.35 33.62 -14.48
CA ALA A 243 15.43 34.03 -13.60
C ALA A 243 16.32 32.86 -13.18
N LEU A 244 15.72 31.68 -12.91
CA LEU A 244 16.48 30.47 -12.64
C LEU A 244 17.24 29.99 -13.88
N ALA A 245 16.63 30.04 -15.06
CA ALA A 245 17.29 29.66 -16.31
C ALA A 245 18.49 30.59 -16.64
N ALA A 246 18.35 31.88 -16.42
CA ALA A 246 19.44 32.83 -16.58
C ALA A 246 20.59 32.56 -15.59
N ALA A 247 20.28 32.35 -14.32
CA ALA A 247 21.29 31.99 -13.31
C ALA A 247 22.01 30.69 -13.67
N MET A 248 21.26 29.62 -14.04
CA MET A 248 21.81 28.32 -14.43
C MET A 248 22.76 28.44 -15.63
N ALA A 249 22.34 29.12 -16.69
CA ALA A 249 23.16 29.29 -17.89
C ALA A 249 24.40 30.20 -17.62
N SER A 250 24.38 30.96 -16.54
CA SER A 250 25.51 31.87 -16.16
C SER A 250 26.56 31.16 -15.29
N PHE A 251 26.36 29.93 -14.86
CA PHE A 251 27.38 29.10 -14.22
C PHE A 251 28.40 28.59 -15.22
N ASP A 252 29.61 28.30 -14.77
CA ASP A 252 30.68 27.68 -15.56
C ASP A 252 30.78 26.17 -15.28
N LEU A 253 30.35 25.76 -14.09
CA LEU A 253 30.13 24.36 -13.72
C LEU A 253 29.06 24.25 -12.63
N PHE A 254 28.39 23.13 -12.54
CA PHE A 254 27.30 22.88 -11.60
C PHE A 254 27.66 21.72 -10.67
N VAL A 255 27.46 21.89 -9.36
CA VAL A 255 27.76 20.85 -8.36
C VAL A 255 26.49 20.41 -7.64
N HIS A 256 26.31 19.09 -7.55
CA HIS A 256 25.19 18.46 -6.83
C HIS A 256 25.71 17.43 -5.81
N PRO A 257 25.85 17.79 -4.52
CA PRO A 257 26.46 16.91 -3.52
C PRO A 257 25.50 15.88 -2.90
N GLY A 258 24.17 16.07 -3.06
CA GLY A 258 23.17 15.29 -2.35
C GLY A 258 23.07 13.82 -2.77
N GLU A 259 23.34 12.91 -1.82
CA GLU A 259 23.28 11.45 -2.04
C GLU A 259 21.85 10.86 -2.06
N SER A 260 20.86 11.59 -1.56
CA SER A 260 19.46 11.15 -1.51
C SER A 260 18.65 11.59 -2.74
N GLU A 261 19.28 11.70 -3.90
CA GLU A 261 18.64 12.18 -5.12
C GLU A 261 18.09 10.99 -5.94
N THR A 262 16.78 10.90 -6.04
CA THR A 262 16.13 9.82 -6.81
C THR A 262 16.23 10.02 -8.32
N PHE A 263 16.38 11.26 -8.78
CA PHE A 263 16.49 11.58 -10.21
C PHE A 263 17.58 12.61 -10.51
N GLY A 264 17.44 13.86 -10.08
CA GLY A 264 18.39 14.93 -10.37
C GLY A 264 17.91 15.92 -11.44
N GLN A 265 16.72 16.48 -11.24
CA GLN A 265 16.13 17.44 -12.19
C GLN A 265 17.08 18.58 -12.54
N THR A 266 17.75 19.17 -11.52
CA THR A 266 18.68 20.29 -11.70
C THR A 266 19.94 19.91 -12.49
N LEU A 267 20.33 18.63 -12.49
CA LEU A 267 21.41 18.13 -13.36
C LEU A 267 21.01 18.19 -14.84
N GLN A 268 19.77 17.81 -15.17
CA GLN A 268 19.27 17.94 -16.55
C GLN A 268 19.13 19.39 -16.97
N GLU A 269 18.68 20.27 -16.06
CA GLU A 269 18.57 21.71 -16.30
C GLU A 269 19.96 22.35 -16.54
N ALA A 270 20.98 21.93 -15.79
CA ALA A 270 22.37 22.32 -16.02
C ALA A 270 22.87 21.82 -17.38
N HIS A 271 22.69 20.55 -17.71
CA HIS A 271 23.03 20.01 -19.03
C HIS A 271 22.30 20.74 -20.17
N ALA A 272 21.00 21.00 -20.02
CA ALA A 272 20.24 21.76 -21.02
C ALA A 272 20.76 23.17 -21.21
N SER A 273 21.30 23.80 -20.16
CA SER A 273 21.94 25.10 -20.19
C SER A 273 23.39 25.07 -20.71
N GLY A 274 23.89 23.87 -21.10
CA GLY A 274 25.27 23.70 -21.58
C GLY A 274 26.31 23.82 -20.47
N VAL A 275 25.92 23.56 -19.22
CA VAL A 275 26.78 23.65 -18.04
C VAL A 275 27.22 22.25 -17.63
N PRO A 276 28.54 21.95 -17.57
CA PRO A 276 29.04 20.66 -17.13
C PRO A 276 28.73 20.42 -15.65
N VAL A 277 28.47 19.17 -15.28
CA VAL A 277 28.02 18.81 -13.95
C VAL A 277 29.04 17.99 -13.18
N ILE A 278 29.06 18.17 -11.87
CA ILE A 278 29.78 17.32 -10.92
C ILE A 278 28.76 16.87 -9.88
N ALA A 279 28.58 15.56 -9.73
CA ALA A 279 27.59 15.02 -8.82
C ALA A 279 28.13 13.82 -8.04
N THR A 280 27.46 13.48 -6.93
CA THR A 280 27.77 12.26 -6.20
C THR A 280 27.51 11.02 -7.06
N GLY A 281 28.38 10.02 -6.98
CA GLY A 281 28.25 8.73 -7.64
C GLY A 281 27.20 7.82 -6.99
N LYS A 282 25.99 8.37 -6.67
CA LYS A 282 24.90 7.67 -6.01
C LYS A 282 23.54 8.18 -6.49
N GLY A 283 22.56 7.29 -6.56
CA GLY A 283 21.19 7.64 -6.91
C GLY A 283 20.99 8.00 -8.37
N GLY A 284 20.10 8.97 -8.59
CA GLY A 284 19.75 9.48 -9.92
C GLY A 284 20.91 10.02 -10.75
N PRO A 285 21.92 10.68 -10.17
CA PRO A 285 23.10 11.14 -10.92
C PRO A 285 23.81 10.06 -11.74
N LEU A 286 23.82 8.79 -11.30
CA LEU A 286 24.40 7.67 -12.03
C LEU A 286 23.76 7.44 -13.41
N ASP A 287 22.49 7.80 -13.59
CA ASP A 287 21.76 7.65 -14.84
C ASP A 287 21.84 8.89 -15.73
N LEU A 288 22.24 10.03 -15.19
CA LEU A 288 22.21 11.32 -15.88
C LEU A 288 23.58 11.79 -16.33
N VAL A 289 24.64 11.41 -15.61
CA VAL A 289 26.00 11.89 -15.84
C VAL A 289 26.85 10.77 -16.43
N ARG A 290 27.36 11.01 -17.65
CA ARG A 290 28.34 10.14 -18.30
C ARG A 290 29.73 10.59 -17.92
N MET A 291 30.34 9.88 -16.98
CA MET A 291 31.64 10.20 -16.40
C MET A 291 32.72 10.42 -17.47
N GLY A 292 33.38 11.58 -17.45
CA GLY A 292 34.42 11.94 -18.40
C GLY A 292 33.92 12.42 -19.78
N ILE A 293 32.60 12.54 -19.96
CA ILE A 293 31.99 12.98 -21.23
C ILE A 293 31.21 14.27 -21.05
N ASP A 294 30.26 14.30 -20.10
CA ASP A 294 29.41 15.46 -19.83
C ASP A 294 29.46 15.93 -18.37
N GLY A 295 30.22 15.23 -17.53
CA GLY A 295 30.40 15.57 -16.12
C GLY A 295 31.36 14.63 -15.41
N TRP A 296 31.51 14.87 -14.12
CA TRP A 296 32.21 13.99 -13.20
C TRP A 296 31.25 13.46 -12.13
N LEU A 297 31.43 12.16 -11.82
CA LEU A 297 30.89 11.55 -10.61
C LEU A 297 32.03 11.40 -9.60
N TYR A 298 31.84 11.89 -8.40
CA TYR A 298 32.79 11.68 -7.31
C TYR A 298 32.27 10.58 -6.36
N ARG A 299 33.18 9.96 -5.62
CA ARG A 299 32.84 8.90 -4.65
C ARG A 299 31.98 9.47 -3.50
N PRO A 300 30.84 8.86 -3.17
CA PRO A 300 29.98 9.32 -2.08
C PRO A 300 30.78 9.49 -0.77
N GLY A 301 30.64 10.67 -0.12
CA GLY A 301 31.34 11.02 1.10
C GLY A 301 32.81 11.42 0.93
N ASP A 302 33.41 11.27 -0.25
CA ASP A 302 34.80 11.65 -0.52
C ASP A 302 34.89 13.10 -1.00
N LEU A 303 35.07 14.02 -0.06
CA LEU A 303 35.14 15.44 -0.34
C LEU A 303 36.45 15.87 -1.03
N ASP A 304 37.52 15.09 -0.90
CA ASP A 304 38.76 15.33 -1.62
C ASP A 304 38.61 14.98 -3.10
N ASP A 305 37.92 13.88 -3.44
CA ASP A 305 37.56 13.56 -4.83
C ASP A 305 36.63 14.64 -5.40
N LEU A 306 35.61 15.10 -4.66
CA LEU A 306 34.78 16.23 -5.06
C LEU A 306 35.61 17.46 -5.41
N ARG A 307 36.51 17.88 -4.51
CA ARG A 307 37.39 19.04 -4.70
C ARG A 307 38.30 18.86 -5.93
N MET A 308 38.88 17.69 -6.09
CA MET A 308 39.75 17.37 -7.24
C MET A 308 38.99 17.49 -8.57
N ARG A 309 37.74 16.93 -8.66
CA ARG A 309 36.89 17.02 -9.88
C ARG A 309 36.50 18.46 -10.20
N VAL A 310 36.19 19.24 -9.19
CA VAL A 310 35.87 20.67 -9.36
C VAL A 310 37.11 21.46 -9.83
N ALA A 311 38.27 21.24 -9.21
CA ALA A 311 39.51 21.90 -9.61
C ALA A 311 39.93 21.53 -11.06
N ASP A 312 39.74 20.29 -11.49
CA ASP A 312 39.99 19.83 -12.84
C ASP A 312 39.14 20.61 -13.86
N LEU A 313 37.83 20.74 -13.62
CA LEU A 313 36.97 21.55 -14.52
C LEU A 313 37.20 23.07 -14.38
N ALA A 314 37.50 23.56 -13.18
CA ALA A 314 37.77 24.99 -12.99
C ALA A 314 39.03 25.40 -13.74
N GLY A 315 40.06 24.56 -13.81
CA GLY A 315 41.33 24.86 -14.48
C GLY A 315 41.30 24.70 -16.03
N ASP A 316 40.28 24.07 -16.62
CA ASP A 316 40.25 23.77 -18.05
C ASP A 316 38.95 24.25 -18.73
N ALA A 317 39.02 25.44 -19.34
CA ALA A 317 37.89 26.03 -20.05
C ALA A 317 37.46 25.27 -21.31
N ARG A 318 38.39 24.54 -21.95
CA ARG A 318 38.07 23.72 -23.16
C ARG A 318 37.28 22.50 -22.74
N LYS A 319 37.72 21.84 -21.64
CA LYS A 319 37.03 20.68 -21.08
C LYS A 319 35.62 21.07 -20.60
N ARG A 320 35.46 22.19 -19.87
CA ARG A 320 34.14 22.70 -19.47
C ARG A 320 33.20 22.87 -20.66
N ARG A 321 33.69 23.48 -21.76
CA ARG A 321 32.90 23.66 -22.98
C ARG A 321 32.50 22.32 -23.60
N ALA A 322 33.45 21.41 -23.79
CA ALA A 322 33.18 20.09 -24.37
C ALA A 322 32.19 19.29 -23.56
N PHE A 323 32.33 19.29 -22.23
CA PHE A 323 31.38 18.61 -21.33
C PHE A 323 29.99 19.27 -21.38
N GLY A 324 29.90 20.58 -21.39
CA GLY A 324 28.65 21.31 -21.52
C GLY A 324 27.91 21.02 -22.82
N GLU A 325 28.62 21.01 -23.96
CA GLU A 325 28.07 20.64 -25.26
C GLU A 325 27.57 19.17 -25.29
N ALA A 326 28.35 18.24 -24.75
CA ALA A 326 27.98 16.83 -24.63
C ALA A 326 26.77 16.62 -23.72
N GLY A 327 26.69 17.36 -22.59
CA GLY A 327 25.55 17.32 -21.67
C GLY A 327 24.28 17.84 -22.33
N ARG A 328 24.36 18.97 -23.06
CA ARG A 328 23.22 19.48 -23.79
C ARG A 328 22.72 18.51 -24.86
N ALA A 329 23.62 17.91 -25.63
CA ALA A 329 23.25 16.89 -26.62
C ALA A 329 22.54 15.68 -25.97
N ALA A 330 22.94 15.27 -24.77
CA ALA A 330 22.36 14.14 -24.07
C ALA A 330 20.91 14.35 -23.62
N VAL A 331 20.49 15.61 -23.44
CA VAL A 331 19.13 15.91 -22.94
C VAL A 331 18.17 16.41 -24.03
N GLN A 332 18.63 16.62 -25.26
CA GLN A 332 17.79 17.14 -26.36
C GLN A 332 16.54 16.28 -26.65
N GLY A 333 16.64 14.96 -26.50
CA GLY A 333 15.51 14.04 -26.68
C GLY A 333 14.64 13.83 -25.43
N ARG A 334 14.96 14.49 -24.32
CA ARG A 334 14.28 14.30 -23.03
C ARG A 334 13.30 15.43 -22.69
N SER A 335 12.51 15.87 -23.67
CA SER A 335 11.48 16.87 -23.42
C SER A 335 10.38 16.34 -22.50
N TRP A 336 9.64 17.23 -21.83
CA TRP A 336 8.46 16.85 -21.07
C TRP A 336 7.41 16.15 -21.96
N ALA A 337 7.25 16.57 -23.21
CA ALA A 337 6.35 15.93 -24.15
C ALA A 337 6.73 14.46 -24.37
N SER A 338 8.01 14.17 -24.70
CA SER A 338 8.51 12.82 -24.90
C SER A 338 8.34 11.92 -23.66
N VAL A 339 8.62 12.47 -22.46
CA VAL A 339 8.49 11.72 -21.20
C VAL A 339 7.02 11.49 -20.83
N CYS A 340 6.13 12.42 -21.15
CA CYS A 340 4.70 12.22 -20.95
C CYS A 340 4.08 11.26 -21.99
N ASP A 341 4.57 11.23 -23.23
CA ASP A 341 4.19 10.18 -24.19
C ASP A 341 4.57 8.78 -23.68
N GLN A 342 5.78 8.62 -23.14
CA GLN A 342 6.16 7.36 -22.47
C GLN A 342 5.25 7.02 -21.27
N LEU A 343 4.75 8.03 -20.54
CA LEU A 343 3.79 7.80 -19.46
C LEU A 343 2.46 7.27 -20.00
N LEU A 344 1.98 7.78 -21.13
CA LEU A 344 0.78 7.27 -21.80
C LEU A 344 0.96 5.80 -22.23
N ASP A 345 2.12 5.44 -22.74
CA ASP A 345 2.46 4.04 -23.06
C ASP A 345 2.40 3.15 -21.79
N HIS A 346 2.94 3.65 -20.67
CA HIS A 346 2.86 2.94 -19.40
C HIS A 346 1.43 2.87 -18.84
N PHE A 347 0.57 3.84 -19.10
CA PHE A 347 -0.84 3.77 -18.75
C PHE A 347 -1.54 2.66 -19.54
N GLU A 348 -1.27 2.53 -20.83
CA GLU A 348 -1.85 1.46 -21.64
C GLU A 348 -1.28 0.08 -21.28
N GLU A 349 0.03 -0.01 -20.97
CA GLU A 349 0.62 -1.21 -20.40
C GLU A 349 -0.08 -1.61 -19.10
N ALA A 350 -0.31 -0.67 -18.19
CA ALA A 350 -0.99 -0.93 -16.92
C ALA A 350 -2.43 -1.41 -17.13
N ARG A 351 -3.18 -0.82 -18.08
CA ARG A 351 -4.53 -1.28 -18.46
C ARG A 351 -4.50 -2.72 -18.98
N THR A 352 -3.52 -3.04 -19.82
CA THR A 352 -3.34 -4.39 -20.39
C THR A 352 -3.00 -5.40 -19.30
N LEU A 353 -2.05 -5.07 -18.40
CA LEU A 353 -1.70 -5.91 -17.26
C LEU A 353 -2.89 -6.12 -16.31
N HIS A 354 -3.67 -5.07 -16.06
CA HIS A 354 -4.85 -5.15 -15.21
C HIS A 354 -5.90 -6.09 -15.80
N ARG A 355 -6.19 -6.00 -17.10
CA ARG A 355 -7.09 -6.91 -17.83
C ARG A 355 -6.57 -8.34 -17.81
N ALA A 356 -5.27 -8.55 -18.00
CA ALA A 356 -4.63 -9.86 -17.92
C ALA A 356 -4.74 -10.46 -16.51
N ASP A 357 -4.54 -9.64 -15.46
CA ASP A 357 -4.71 -10.04 -14.06
C ASP A 357 -6.18 -10.36 -13.74
N ALA A 358 -7.12 -9.56 -14.25
CA ALA A 358 -8.55 -9.84 -14.13
C ALA A 358 -8.91 -11.14 -14.86
N GLY A 359 -8.40 -11.35 -16.07
CA GLY A 359 -8.51 -12.60 -16.82
C GLY A 359 -7.77 -13.78 -16.15
N ALA A 360 -6.64 -13.53 -15.47
CA ALA A 360 -5.94 -14.55 -14.69
C ALA A 360 -6.63 -14.80 -13.34
N ARG A 361 -7.23 -13.77 -12.72
CA ARG A 361 -8.14 -13.92 -11.56
C ARG A 361 -9.42 -14.64 -11.98
N ALA A 362 -10.02 -14.27 -13.10
CA ALA A 362 -11.15 -15.00 -13.69
C ALA A 362 -10.75 -16.42 -14.11
N ARG A 363 -9.50 -16.67 -14.54
CA ARG A 363 -8.93 -18.00 -14.83
C ARG A 363 -8.34 -18.70 -13.61
N ARG A 364 -7.96 -17.99 -12.52
CA ARG A 364 -7.66 -18.52 -11.19
C ARG A 364 -8.91 -18.65 -10.31
N VAL A 365 -10.01 -18.09 -10.73
CA VAL A 365 -11.37 -18.60 -10.65
C VAL A 365 -11.65 -19.64 -11.79
N VAL A 366 -10.65 -20.14 -12.55
CA VAL A 366 -10.60 -21.54 -12.86
C VAL A 366 -10.39 -22.18 -11.51
N ARG A 367 -11.55 -22.50 -10.97
CA ARG A 367 -11.80 -23.77 -10.37
C ARG A 367 -10.49 -24.53 -10.24
N PRO A 368 -9.96 -24.75 -9.03
CA PRO A 368 -9.34 -26.05 -8.82
C PRO A 368 -10.29 -26.99 -9.58
N GLU A 369 -9.79 -27.70 -10.57
CA GLU A 369 -10.56 -28.70 -11.33
C GLU A 369 -11.62 -29.22 -10.38
N PRO A 370 -12.93 -28.94 -10.62
CA PRO A 370 -13.92 -29.13 -9.57
C PRO A 370 -13.64 -30.54 -9.11
N PRO A 371 -13.33 -30.78 -7.81
CA PRO A 371 -13.09 -32.14 -7.39
C PRO A 371 -14.25 -32.90 -7.99
N VAL A 372 -13.97 -33.74 -8.97
CA VAL A 372 -14.86 -34.43 -9.94
C VAL A 372 -16.32 -34.12 -9.63
N PRO A 373 -17.09 -33.40 -10.45
CA PRO A 373 -18.32 -32.76 -10.06
C PRO A 373 -18.98 -33.67 -9.05
N VAL A 374 -19.01 -33.20 -7.78
CA VAL A 374 -19.63 -33.97 -6.71
C VAL A 374 -21.09 -33.95 -7.10
N ALA A 375 -21.44 -34.92 -7.98
CA ALA A 375 -22.77 -35.12 -8.46
C ALA A 375 -23.62 -35.18 -7.20
N ALA A 376 -24.26 -34.05 -6.88
CA ALA A 376 -25.23 -33.85 -5.82
C ALA A 376 -24.95 -34.69 -4.53
N ARG A 377 -23.78 -34.49 -3.89
CA ARG A 377 -23.62 -34.89 -2.50
C ARG A 377 -24.50 -33.98 -1.67
N ARG A 378 -25.73 -34.35 -1.47
CA ARG A 378 -26.64 -33.70 -0.54
C ARG A 378 -26.24 -34.10 0.86
N TRP A 379 -25.50 -33.24 1.59
CA TRP A 379 -25.34 -33.42 3.02
C TRP A 379 -26.71 -33.29 3.68
N ARG A 380 -27.01 -34.20 4.57
CA ARG A 380 -28.29 -34.26 5.30
C ARG A 380 -28.12 -33.93 6.78
N ARG A 381 -26.90 -34.05 7.30
CA ARG A 381 -26.59 -33.89 8.72
C ARG A 381 -25.32 -33.04 8.86
N PHE A 382 -25.51 -31.80 9.22
CA PHE A 382 -24.43 -30.85 9.40
C PHE A 382 -24.23 -30.54 10.89
N VAL A 383 -22.99 -30.67 11.40
CA VAL A 383 -22.58 -30.28 12.75
C VAL A 383 -21.50 -29.20 12.68
N ALA A 384 -21.70 -28.09 13.41
CA ALA A 384 -20.73 -27.02 13.52
C ALA A 384 -20.00 -27.08 14.87
N LEU A 385 -18.65 -27.14 14.81
CA LEU A 385 -17.76 -27.14 15.97
C LEU A 385 -16.97 -25.83 16.02
N GLY A 386 -16.69 -25.36 17.23
CA GLY A 386 -15.88 -24.14 17.37
C GLY A 386 -16.12 -23.36 18.65
N ASP A 387 -15.90 -22.07 18.55
CA ASP A 387 -16.02 -21.11 19.66
C ASP A 387 -17.08 -20.02 19.39
N SER A 388 -16.85 -18.83 19.94
CA SER A 388 -17.77 -17.68 19.84
C SER A 388 -18.08 -17.23 18.41
N LEU A 389 -17.14 -17.43 17.45
CA LEU A 389 -17.38 -17.10 16.05
C LEU A 389 -18.38 -18.06 15.41
N THR A 390 -18.31 -19.33 15.76
CA THR A 390 -19.25 -20.35 15.25
C THR A 390 -20.58 -20.32 16.02
N GLU A 391 -20.56 -19.97 17.32
CA GLU A 391 -21.77 -19.72 18.10
C GLU A 391 -22.60 -18.55 17.54
N GLY A 392 -21.92 -17.55 16.90
CA GLY A 392 -22.57 -16.42 16.22
C GLY A 392 -22.65 -15.14 17.03
N LEU A 393 -21.66 -14.88 17.92
CA LEU A 393 -21.62 -13.62 18.70
C LEU A 393 -21.57 -12.40 17.76
N CYS A 394 -22.27 -11.34 18.16
CA CYS A 394 -22.43 -10.07 17.42
C CYS A 394 -23.25 -10.18 16.11
N ASP A 395 -24.00 -11.28 15.93
CA ASP A 395 -24.98 -11.41 14.86
C ASP A 395 -26.37 -11.80 15.43
N PRO A 396 -27.09 -10.87 16.08
CA PRO A 396 -28.42 -11.16 16.61
C PRO A 396 -29.44 -11.31 15.49
N ALA A 397 -30.27 -12.34 15.57
CA ALA A 397 -31.51 -12.45 14.81
C ALA A 397 -32.60 -11.55 15.43
N PRO A 398 -33.72 -11.27 14.73
CA PRO A 398 -34.81 -10.42 15.25
C PRO A 398 -35.47 -10.93 16.52
N ASP A 399 -35.46 -12.23 16.75
CA ASP A 399 -35.94 -12.88 17.96
C ASP A 399 -34.92 -12.82 19.11
N GLY A 400 -33.78 -12.17 18.90
CA GLY A 400 -32.68 -12.07 19.85
C GLY A 400 -31.78 -13.30 19.94
N ALA A 401 -32.06 -14.37 19.20
CA ALA A 401 -31.17 -15.52 19.08
C ALA A 401 -29.87 -15.13 18.35
N LEU A 402 -28.76 -15.83 18.63
CA LEU A 402 -27.52 -15.63 17.89
C LEU A 402 -27.58 -16.37 16.55
N ARG A 403 -27.14 -15.73 15.47
CA ARG A 403 -27.15 -16.28 14.13
C ARG A 403 -25.80 -16.05 13.47
N GLY A 404 -24.91 -17.03 13.59
CA GLY A 404 -23.57 -16.95 13.05
C GLY A 404 -23.43 -17.45 11.60
N TRP A 405 -22.20 -17.52 11.12
CA TRP A 405 -21.87 -18.00 9.79
C TRP A 405 -22.28 -19.45 9.56
N ALA A 406 -22.16 -20.31 10.58
CA ALA A 406 -22.54 -21.73 10.49
C ALA A 406 -24.06 -21.91 10.35
N ASP A 407 -24.85 -21.10 11.06
CA ASP A 407 -26.32 -21.11 10.94
C ASP A 407 -26.77 -20.65 9.55
N ARG A 408 -26.11 -19.62 9.01
CA ARG A 408 -26.36 -19.11 7.65
C ARG A 408 -25.97 -20.14 6.59
N LEU A 409 -24.82 -20.83 6.77
CA LEU A 409 -24.43 -21.95 5.90
C LEU A 409 -25.44 -23.08 5.97
N ALA A 410 -25.93 -23.42 7.15
CA ALA A 410 -26.96 -24.44 7.33
C ALA A 410 -28.24 -24.11 6.55
N LEU A 411 -28.68 -22.85 6.53
CA LEU A 411 -29.82 -22.38 5.72
C LEU A 411 -29.55 -22.51 4.22
N LEU A 412 -28.34 -22.17 3.74
CA LEU A 412 -27.94 -22.34 2.34
C LEU A 412 -27.98 -23.81 1.91
N LEU A 413 -27.48 -24.70 2.77
CA LEU A 413 -27.50 -26.14 2.52
C LEU A 413 -28.95 -26.69 2.56
N ALA A 414 -29.76 -26.26 3.53
CA ALA A 414 -31.16 -26.67 3.68
C ALA A 414 -32.04 -26.29 2.47
N ALA A 415 -31.74 -25.16 1.82
CA ALA A 415 -32.43 -24.72 0.59
C ALA A 415 -32.32 -25.76 -0.54
N GLN A 416 -31.31 -26.62 -0.52
CA GLN A 416 -31.11 -27.68 -1.52
C GLN A 416 -31.88 -28.97 -1.26
N GLY A 417 -32.52 -29.14 -0.11
CA GLY A 417 -33.30 -30.38 0.12
C GLY A 417 -33.62 -30.74 1.56
N GLY A 418 -33.53 -29.81 2.50
CA GLY A 418 -33.73 -30.04 3.93
C GLY A 418 -32.45 -30.58 4.62
N LEU A 419 -32.23 -30.18 5.87
CA LEU A 419 -30.99 -30.44 6.59
C LEU A 419 -31.28 -30.66 8.08
N HIS A 420 -30.67 -31.64 8.69
CA HIS A 420 -30.52 -31.76 10.13
C HIS A 420 -29.26 -31.00 10.55
N TYR A 421 -29.40 -30.00 11.40
CA TYR A 421 -28.33 -29.11 11.80
C TYR A 421 -28.12 -29.09 13.30
N ALA A 422 -26.87 -29.19 13.77
CA ALA A 422 -26.50 -29.00 15.16
C ALA A 422 -25.32 -28.00 15.24
N ASN A 423 -25.31 -27.14 16.28
CA ASN A 423 -24.25 -26.20 16.54
C ASN A 423 -23.73 -26.39 17.95
N LEU A 424 -22.61 -27.10 18.07
CA LEU A 424 -21.97 -27.47 19.33
C LEU A 424 -20.99 -26.39 19.83
N ALA A 425 -20.82 -25.33 19.07
CA ALA A 425 -19.89 -24.25 19.40
C ALA A 425 -20.33 -23.48 20.66
N ILE A 426 -19.37 -23.19 21.52
CA ILE A 426 -19.57 -22.41 22.75
C ILE A 426 -18.45 -21.39 22.87
N ARG A 427 -18.79 -20.13 23.19
CA ARG A 427 -17.83 -19.04 23.35
C ARG A 427 -16.71 -19.34 24.33
N SER A 428 -15.54 -18.79 24.09
CA SER A 428 -14.31 -18.94 24.89
C SER A 428 -13.71 -20.35 24.91
N LYS A 429 -14.27 -21.30 24.13
CA LYS A 429 -13.73 -22.65 23.99
C LYS A 429 -12.43 -22.66 23.18
N ARG A 430 -11.62 -23.68 23.35
CA ARG A 430 -10.29 -23.87 22.80
C ARG A 430 -10.21 -25.16 22.02
N VAL A 431 -9.09 -25.38 21.34
CA VAL A 431 -8.86 -26.62 20.57
C VAL A 431 -9.15 -27.86 21.40
N ARG A 432 -8.64 -27.95 22.63
CA ARG A 432 -8.89 -29.08 23.56
C ARG A 432 -10.37 -29.33 23.89
N ASP A 433 -11.19 -28.26 23.90
CA ASP A 433 -12.63 -28.41 24.15
C ASP A 433 -13.35 -28.96 22.91
N VAL A 434 -12.83 -28.61 21.71
CA VAL A 434 -13.34 -29.18 20.45
C VAL A 434 -12.90 -30.61 20.28
N SER A 435 -11.62 -30.94 20.51
CA SER A 435 -11.07 -32.30 20.41
C SER A 435 -11.60 -33.24 21.50
N GLY A 436 -12.15 -32.68 22.58
CA GLY A 436 -12.80 -33.44 23.65
C GLY A 436 -14.33 -33.45 23.50
N THR A 437 -15.01 -32.64 24.30
CA THR A 437 -16.48 -32.71 24.47
C THR A 437 -17.27 -32.47 23.18
N GLN A 438 -16.87 -31.53 22.33
CA GLN A 438 -17.59 -31.27 21.09
C GLN A 438 -17.41 -32.38 20.06
N LEU A 439 -16.20 -32.95 19.94
CA LEU A 439 -15.92 -34.07 19.06
C LEU A 439 -16.70 -35.34 19.45
N GLU A 440 -16.69 -35.69 20.74
CA GLU A 440 -17.43 -36.89 21.22
C GLU A 440 -18.92 -36.74 20.89
N ARG A 441 -19.51 -35.58 21.16
CA ARG A 441 -20.89 -35.30 20.82
C ARG A 441 -21.15 -35.33 19.31
N ALA A 442 -20.25 -34.78 18.51
CA ALA A 442 -20.36 -34.86 17.04
C ALA A 442 -20.33 -36.31 16.51
N LEU A 443 -19.47 -37.16 17.08
CA LEU A 443 -19.39 -38.57 16.70
C LEU A 443 -20.69 -39.32 17.03
N GLU A 444 -21.34 -39.03 18.17
CA GLU A 444 -22.67 -39.59 18.54
C GLU A 444 -23.74 -39.17 17.52
N LEU A 445 -23.73 -37.92 17.05
CA LEU A 445 -24.66 -37.38 16.06
C LEU A 445 -24.46 -37.96 14.65
N ARG A 446 -23.32 -38.62 14.37
CA ARG A 446 -22.98 -39.20 13.06
C ARG A 446 -23.25 -38.26 11.88
N PRO A 447 -22.64 -37.08 11.82
CA PRO A 447 -22.81 -36.13 10.73
C PRO A 447 -22.24 -36.66 9.41
N ASP A 448 -22.71 -36.10 8.30
CA ASP A 448 -22.09 -36.28 6.98
C ASP A 448 -21.30 -35.03 6.54
N LEU A 449 -21.50 -33.89 7.24
CA LEU A 449 -20.67 -32.70 7.13
C LEU A 449 -20.37 -32.13 8.52
N VAL A 450 -19.11 -31.74 8.75
CA VAL A 450 -18.68 -31.02 9.97
C VAL A 450 -17.89 -29.78 9.60
N SER A 451 -18.18 -28.63 10.21
CA SER A 451 -17.32 -27.46 10.11
C SER A 451 -16.54 -27.24 11.40
N ILE A 452 -15.28 -26.79 11.28
CA ILE A 452 -14.39 -26.50 12.41
C ILE A 452 -13.76 -25.12 12.21
N LEU A 453 -14.06 -24.17 13.11
CA LEU A 453 -13.39 -22.88 13.23
C LEU A 453 -12.99 -22.68 14.69
N ILE A 454 -11.70 -22.86 14.99
CA ILE A 454 -11.15 -22.86 16.35
C ILE A 454 -9.69 -22.41 16.36
N GLY A 455 -9.15 -22.11 17.54
CA GLY A 455 -7.74 -21.81 17.77
C GLY A 455 -7.46 -20.36 18.12
N ALA A 456 -8.33 -19.42 17.75
CA ALA A 456 -8.11 -18.00 18.05
C ALA A 456 -7.90 -17.75 19.56
N ASN A 457 -8.67 -18.40 20.43
CA ASN A 457 -8.56 -18.30 21.90
C ASN A 457 -7.26 -18.91 22.47
N ASP A 458 -6.63 -19.83 21.74
CA ASP A 458 -5.33 -20.40 22.10
C ASP A 458 -4.19 -19.51 21.65
N LEU A 459 -4.21 -19.06 20.38
CA LEU A 459 -3.15 -18.31 19.73
C LEU A 459 -2.87 -16.93 20.38
N VAL A 460 -3.85 -16.35 21.07
CA VAL A 460 -3.68 -15.08 21.79
C VAL A 460 -3.07 -15.23 23.19
N LYS A 461 -2.76 -16.44 23.65
CA LYS A 461 -2.11 -16.67 24.94
C LYS A 461 -0.62 -16.38 24.90
N HIS A 462 -0.05 -16.11 26.08
CA HIS A 462 1.37 -15.77 26.20
C HIS A 462 2.30 -16.90 25.73
N ARG A 463 1.99 -18.15 26.08
CA ARG A 463 2.73 -19.35 25.65
C ARG A 463 1.80 -20.30 24.95
N VAL A 464 2.08 -20.61 23.69
CA VAL A 464 1.30 -21.51 22.85
C VAL A 464 2.26 -22.34 21.99
N ASP A 465 2.07 -23.64 22.00
CA ASP A 465 2.70 -24.55 21.04
C ASP A 465 1.74 -24.75 19.87
N VAL A 466 2.05 -24.11 18.76
CA VAL A 466 1.24 -24.14 17.54
C VAL A 466 1.22 -25.53 16.92
N SER A 467 2.32 -26.29 17.05
CA SER A 467 2.42 -27.63 16.50
C SER A 467 1.57 -28.63 17.28
N ALA A 468 1.56 -28.52 18.62
CA ALA A 468 0.68 -29.33 19.45
C ALA A 468 -0.81 -29.06 19.18
N LEU A 469 -1.18 -27.76 19.05
CA LEU A 469 -2.56 -27.40 18.69
C LEU A 469 -2.98 -27.97 17.33
N ALA A 470 -2.07 -27.89 16.34
CA ALA A 470 -2.35 -28.44 15.02
C ALA A 470 -2.51 -29.96 15.04
N ALA A 471 -1.71 -30.66 15.83
CA ALA A 471 -1.83 -32.12 15.98
C ALA A 471 -3.18 -32.53 16.60
N GLU A 472 -3.69 -31.80 17.59
CA GLU A 472 -5.02 -32.03 18.17
C GLU A 472 -6.14 -31.80 17.13
N VAL A 473 -6.03 -30.78 16.29
CA VAL A 473 -6.98 -30.54 15.19
C VAL A 473 -6.88 -31.67 14.16
N GLU A 474 -5.68 -32.13 13.82
CA GLU A 474 -5.49 -33.23 12.87
C GLU A 474 -6.13 -34.53 13.36
N ASP A 475 -5.98 -34.88 14.62
CA ASP A 475 -6.65 -36.05 15.21
C ASP A 475 -8.19 -35.91 15.15
N THR A 476 -8.70 -34.71 15.51
CA THR A 476 -10.14 -34.42 15.41
C THR A 476 -10.65 -34.65 13.98
N VAL A 477 -9.94 -34.10 12.98
CA VAL A 477 -10.31 -34.23 11.56
C VAL A 477 -10.27 -35.71 11.13
N ARG A 478 -9.22 -36.46 11.50
CA ARG A 478 -9.08 -37.88 11.16
C ARG A 478 -10.21 -38.72 11.75
N ARG A 479 -10.59 -38.47 12.99
CA ARG A 479 -11.71 -39.20 13.65
C ARG A 479 -13.04 -38.90 12.96
N LEU A 480 -13.31 -37.66 12.58
CA LEU A 480 -14.52 -37.32 11.83
C LEU A 480 -14.51 -37.90 10.40
N ARG A 481 -13.37 -37.86 9.72
CA ARG A 481 -13.22 -38.50 8.40
C ARG A 481 -13.40 -40.03 8.51
N GLY A 482 -12.98 -40.63 9.62
CA GLY A 482 -13.11 -42.05 9.90
C GLY A 482 -14.56 -42.56 9.97
N ILE A 483 -15.51 -41.72 10.34
CA ILE A 483 -16.95 -42.01 10.30
C ILE A 483 -17.62 -41.66 8.96
N GLY A 484 -16.83 -41.21 7.96
CA GLY A 484 -17.30 -40.83 6.62
C GLY A 484 -17.80 -39.39 6.49
N ALA A 485 -17.62 -38.55 7.51
CA ALA A 485 -18.01 -37.14 7.43
C ALA A 485 -17.03 -36.33 6.55
N ASP A 486 -17.55 -35.45 5.70
CA ASP A 486 -16.75 -34.39 5.11
C ASP A 486 -16.45 -33.31 6.16
N VAL A 487 -15.22 -32.81 6.17
CA VAL A 487 -14.79 -31.78 7.15
C VAL A 487 -14.43 -30.49 6.43
N LEU A 488 -15.09 -29.41 6.83
CA LEU A 488 -14.79 -28.04 6.41
C LEU A 488 -13.96 -27.36 7.48
N LEU A 489 -12.66 -27.18 7.23
CA LEU A 489 -11.75 -26.42 8.08
C LEU A 489 -11.76 -24.95 7.69
N VAL A 490 -11.80 -24.07 8.70
CA VAL A 490 -11.65 -22.63 8.50
C VAL A 490 -10.43 -22.16 9.29
N THR A 491 -9.48 -21.51 8.64
CA THR A 491 -8.32 -20.95 9.35
C THR A 491 -8.77 -19.78 10.23
N PRO A 492 -8.30 -19.68 11.50
CA PRO A 492 -8.63 -18.55 12.34
C PRO A 492 -7.95 -17.28 11.82
N PHE A 493 -8.60 -16.14 12.02
CA PHE A 493 -8.20 -14.87 11.45
C PHE A 493 -8.27 -13.74 12.49
N LEU A 494 -7.59 -12.63 12.19
CA LEU A 494 -7.47 -11.47 13.07
C LEU A 494 -8.16 -10.24 12.47
N PRO A 495 -8.75 -9.38 13.33
CA PRO A 495 -9.18 -8.06 12.89
C PRO A 495 -7.98 -7.25 12.38
N GLY A 496 -8.14 -6.47 11.33
CA GLY A 496 -7.11 -5.61 10.74
C GLY A 496 -6.68 -4.44 11.63
N ARG A 497 -6.36 -4.71 12.90
CA ARG A 497 -5.99 -3.73 13.95
C ARG A 497 -4.50 -3.84 14.29
N ARG A 498 -3.86 -2.69 14.60
CA ARG A 498 -2.45 -2.68 15.06
C ARG A 498 -2.22 -3.56 16.30
N ALA A 499 -3.15 -3.55 17.25
CA ALA A 499 -3.04 -4.37 18.48
C ALA A 499 -3.08 -5.88 18.20
N ALA A 500 -3.71 -6.34 17.11
CA ALA A 500 -3.75 -7.73 16.72
C ALA A 500 -2.49 -8.20 15.98
N ALA A 501 -1.69 -7.26 15.47
CA ALA A 501 -0.49 -7.56 14.68
C ALA A 501 0.56 -8.39 15.45
N ILE A 502 0.61 -8.30 16.76
CA ILE A 502 1.52 -9.10 17.61
C ILE A 502 1.25 -10.60 17.51
N TYR A 503 0.06 -11.01 17.10
CA TYR A 503 -0.34 -12.40 16.96
C TYR A 503 -0.21 -12.94 15.52
N THR A 504 0.05 -12.09 14.52
CA THR A 504 0.04 -12.44 13.09
C THR A 504 0.92 -13.66 12.79
N ARG A 505 2.13 -13.73 13.36
CA ARG A 505 3.04 -14.87 13.11
C ARG A 505 2.46 -16.21 13.57
N ARG A 506 1.77 -16.23 14.72
CA ARG A 506 1.17 -17.45 15.27
C ARG A 506 -0.04 -17.88 14.47
N PHE A 507 -0.90 -16.94 14.07
CA PHE A 507 -2.05 -17.21 13.22
C PHE A 507 -1.61 -17.73 11.86
N ALA A 508 -0.62 -17.12 11.20
CA ALA A 508 -0.07 -17.59 9.94
C ALA A 508 0.55 -18.99 10.05
N ALA A 509 1.32 -19.27 11.11
CA ALA A 509 1.89 -20.60 11.34
C ALA A 509 0.80 -21.65 11.53
N PHE A 510 -0.27 -21.34 12.27
CA PHE A 510 -1.38 -22.25 12.48
C PHE A 510 -2.20 -22.44 11.19
N ALA A 511 -2.46 -21.38 10.42
CA ALA A 511 -3.11 -21.48 9.11
C ALA A 511 -2.32 -22.38 8.14
N THR A 512 -0.99 -22.23 8.09
CA THR A 512 -0.12 -23.11 7.30
C THR A 512 -0.23 -24.58 7.75
N ALA A 513 -0.28 -24.82 9.06
CA ALA A 513 -0.45 -26.19 9.60
C ALA A 513 -1.82 -26.77 9.21
N LEU A 514 -2.92 -25.98 9.31
CA LEU A 514 -4.26 -26.39 8.91
C LEU A 514 -4.34 -26.71 7.39
N ALA A 515 -3.66 -25.94 6.54
CA ALA A 515 -3.56 -26.23 5.12
C ALA A 515 -2.88 -27.58 4.85
N GLY A 516 -1.79 -27.88 5.58
CA GLY A 516 -1.15 -29.20 5.54
C GLY A 516 -2.07 -30.32 5.99
N ILE A 517 -2.86 -30.11 7.05
CA ILE A 517 -3.85 -31.08 7.56
C ILE A 517 -4.92 -31.32 6.51
N ALA A 518 -5.47 -30.27 5.91
CA ALA A 518 -6.48 -30.38 4.86
C ALA A 518 -5.98 -31.25 3.69
N THR A 519 -4.74 -31.01 3.25
CA THR A 519 -4.10 -31.80 2.18
C THR A 519 -3.96 -33.29 2.57
N ARG A 520 -3.50 -33.59 3.78
CA ARG A 520 -3.27 -34.97 4.23
C ARG A 520 -4.55 -35.76 4.54
N THR A 521 -5.60 -35.07 4.96
CA THR A 521 -6.85 -35.69 5.41
C THR A 521 -7.98 -35.63 4.38
N GLY A 522 -7.79 -34.87 3.29
CA GLY A 522 -8.84 -34.59 2.31
C GLY A 522 -9.95 -33.69 2.86
N ALA A 523 -9.69 -32.91 3.90
CA ALA A 523 -10.62 -31.91 4.40
C ALA A 523 -10.70 -30.70 3.43
N ILE A 524 -11.86 -30.06 3.38
CA ILE A 524 -12.09 -28.85 2.60
C ILE A 524 -11.57 -27.68 3.44
N LEU A 525 -10.73 -26.80 2.87
CA LEU A 525 -10.14 -25.68 3.60
C LEU A 525 -10.70 -24.34 3.11
N ILE A 526 -11.16 -23.50 4.03
CA ILE A 526 -11.31 -22.08 3.82
C ILE A 526 -10.07 -21.39 4.39
N ASP A 527 -9.17 -20.97 3.51
CA ASP A 527 -8.01 -20.17 3.89
C ASP A 527 -8.41 -18.69 3.95
N THR A 528 -8.57 -18.17 5.16
CA THR A 528 -9.01 -16.78 5.38
C THR A 528 -7.95 -15.74 4.99
N ASP A 529 -6.67 -16.13 4.87
CA ASP A 529 -5.61 -15.23 4.38
C ASP A 529 -5.81 -14.88 2.89
N LEU A 530 -6.50 -15.73 2.13
CA LEU A 530 -6.91 -15.45 0.75
C LEU A 530 -8.07 -14.43 0.67
N HIS A 531 -8.69 -14.09 1.80
CA HIS A 531 -9.82 -13.19 1.91
C HIS A 531 -9.52 -11.98 2.80
N PRO A 532 -8.60 -11.07 2.40
CA PRO A 532 -8.15 -9.94 3.23
C PRO A 532 -9.27 -8.97 3.61
N THR A 533 -10.38 -8.96 2.88
CA THR A 533 -11.57 -8.17 3.21
C THR A 533 -12.19 -8.59 4.54
N LEU A 534 -12.00 -9.83 4.97
CA LEU A 534 -12.51 -10.31 6.26
C LEU A 534 -11.87 -9.55 7.44
N GLY A 535 -10.63 -9.07 7.31
CA GLY A 535 -9.96 -8.22 8.29
C GLY A 535 -10.45 -6.76 8.34
N GLU A 536 -11.30 -6.31 7.39
CA GLU A 536 -11.78 -4.93 7.33
C GLU A 536 -12.82 -4.63 8.42
N ARG A 537 -12.81 -3.38 8.91
CA ARG A 537 -13.67 -2.94 10.03
C ARG A 537 -15.16 -3.26 9.87
N PRO A 538 -15.81 -3.13 8.70
CA PRO A 538 -17.23 -3.43 8.56
C PRO A 538 -17.62 -4.89 8.84
N ASN A 539 -16.66 -5.82 8.74
CA ASN A 539 -16.87 -7.23 9.00
C ASN A 539 -16.74 -7.61 10.48
N TRP A 540 -16.44 -6.64 11.36
CA TRP A 540 -16.26 -6.85 12.79
C TRP A 540 -17.32 -6.10 13.59
N GLY A 541 -17.84 -6.75 14.61
CA GLY A 541 -18.81 -6.20 15.55
C GLY A 541 -18.27 -5.03 16.37
N GLU A 542 -19.09 -4.48 17.26
CA GLU A 542 -18.73 -3.36 18.12
C GLU A 542 -17.56 -3.68 19.04
N ASP A 543 -17.46 -4.92 19.49
CA ASP A 543 -16.40 -5.39 20.40
C ASP A 543 -15.03 -5.55 19.71
N LEU A 544 -14.99 -5.50 18.38
CA LEU A 544 -13.78 -5.66 17.56
C LEU A 544 -13.05 -7.00 17.79
N VAL A 545 -13.75 -7.99 18.28
CA VAL A 545 -13.27 -9.36 18.53
C VAL A 545 -14.07 -10.38 17.72
N HIS A 546 -15.37 -10.14 17.57
CA HIS A 546 -16.29 -11.01 16.85
C HIS A 546 -16.73 -10.40 15.52
N LEU A 547 -17.16 -11.23 14.60
CA LEU A 547 -17.69 -10.78 13.31
C LEU A 547 -19.00 -10.01 13.49
N SER A 548 -19.24 -9.00 12.66
CA SER A 548 -20.55 -8.38 12.48
C SER A 548 -21.46 -9.31 11.66
N SER A 549 -22.75 -9.00 11.56
CA SER A 549 -23.66 -9.68 10.64
C SER A 549 -23.09 -9.80 9.23
N ARG A 550 -22.43 -8.73 8.74
CA ARG A 550 -21.77 -8.72 7.43
C ARG A 550 -20.60 -9.70 7.35
N GLY A 551 -19.77 -9.76 8.39
CA GLY A 551 -18.64 -10.70 8.44
C GLY A 551 -19.10 -12.15 8.51
N HIS A 552 -20.13 -12.44 9.31
CA HIS A 552 -20.74 -13.76 9.38
C HIS A 552 -21.36 -14.21 8.04
N ARG A 553 -22.05 -13.30 7.35
CA ARG A 553 -22.58 -13.58 6.00
C ARG A 553 -21.47 -13.84 5.01
N PHE A 554 -20.43 -13.01 4.98
CA PHE A 554 -19.28 -13.21 4.09
C PHE A 554 -18.68 -14.61 4.26
N LEU A 555 -18.43 -15.04 5.50
CA LEU A 555 -17.87 -16.36 5.77
C LEU A 555 -18.82 -17.50 5.36
N ALA A 556 -20.11 -17.34 5.61
CA ALA A 556 -21.13 -18.32 5.22
C ALA A 556 -21.19 -18.53 3.70
N TYR A 557 -21.15 -17.42 2.93
CA TYR A 557 -21.18 -17.51 1.46
C TYR A 557 -19.91 -18.12 0.90
N ARG A 558 -18.74 -17.79 1.47
CA ARG A 558 -17.49 -18.46 1.09
C ARG A 558 -17.49 -19.94 1.40
N ALA A 559 -18.06 -20.34 2.54
CA ALA A 559 -18.28 -21.73 2.86
C ALA A 559 -19.24 -22.41 1.88
N GLY A 560 -20.33 -21.76 1.53
CA GLY A 560 -21.28 -22.24 0.52
C GLY A 560 -20.64 -22.44 -0.84
N GLU A 561 -19.85 -21.48 -1.31
CA GLU A 561 -19.08 -21.55 -2.56
C GLU A 561 -18.12 -22.75 -2.57
N MET A 562 -17.35 -22.92 -1.50
CA MET A 562 -16.42 -24.05 -1.36
C MET A 562 -17.12 -25.41 -1.34
N LEU A 563 -18.35 -25.45 -0.85
CA LEU A 563 -19.21 -26.63 -0.83
C LEU A 563 -20.05 -26.81 -2.11
N GLY A 564 -19.87 -25.93 -3.11
CA GLY A 564 -20.58 -25.99 -4.39
C GLY A 564 -22.07 -25.65 -4.30
N VAL A 565 -22.49 -24.82 -3.32
CA VAL A 565 -23.87 -24.31 -3.23
C VAL A 565 -24.12 -23.37 -4.40
N PRO A 566 -25.17 -23.60 -5.24
CA PRO A 566 -25.49 -22.72 -6.35
C PRO A 566 -25.77 -21.29 -5.87
N ASP A 567 -25.35 -20.28 -6.66
CA ASP A 567 -25.59 -18.85 -6.45
C ASP A 567 -25.01 -18.24 -5.14
N ALA A 568 -24.16 -18.98 -4.42
CA ALA A 568 -23.54 -18.46 -3.19
C ALA A 568 -22.76 -17.15 -3.46
N ASP A 569 -22.08 -17.04 -4.60
CA ASP A 569 -21.36 -15.83 -5.02
C ASP A 569 -22.30 -14.66 -5.28
N ALA A 570 -23.41 -14.86 -5.95
CA ALA A 570 -24.39 -13.83 -6.24
C ALA A 570 -25.04 -13.29 -4.96
N LEU A 571 -25.33 -14.16 -3.99
CA LEU A 571 -25.85 -13.78 -2.68
C LEU A 571 -24.82 -13.00 -1.87
N GLY A 572 -23.52 -13.39 -1.93
CA GLY A 572 -22.42 -12.67 -1.30
C GLY A 572 -22.22 -11.26 -1.90
N ALA A 573 -22.39 -11.10 -3.19
CA ALA A 573 -22.30 -9.80 -3.88
C ALA A 573 -23.42 -8.83 -3.50
N LEU A 574 -24.64 -9.32 -3.32
CA LEU A 574 -25.79 -8.52 -2.87
C LEU A 574 -25.57 -7.98 -1.44
N ASP A 575 -24.99 -8.76 -0.57
CA ASP A 575 -24.73 -8.38 0.82
C ASP A 575 -23.64 -7.30 0.99
N ALA A 576 -22.70 -7.23 0.04
CA ALA A 576 -21.67 -6.21 0.03
C ALA A 576 -22.22 -4.78 -0.15
N ALA A 577 -23.46 -4.64 -0.62
CA ALA A 577 -24.10 -3.38 -0.97
C ALA A 577 -24.90 -2.71 0.18
N LEU A 578 -25.24 -3.42 1.25
CA LEU A 578 -26.42 -3.05 2.06
C LEU A 578 -26.20 -2.39 3.42
N HIS A 579 -25.00 -2.33 4.05
CA HIS A 579 -24.91 -1.78 5.43
C HIS A 579 -23.62 -1.02 5.76
N GLU A 580 -23.78 0.20 6.28
CA GLU A 580 -22.74 0.97 6.98
C GLU A 580 -22.90 0.83 8.51
N HIS A 581 -21.79 0.61 9.24
CA HIS A 581 -21.80 0.60 10.72
C HIS A 581 -21.20 1.91 11.24
N GLU A 582 -21.87 2.53 12.21
CA GLU A 582 -21.34 3.66 12.96
C GLU A 582 -20.18 3.24 13.88
N ALA A 583 -19.13 4.07 13.93
CA ALA A 583 -17.99 3.84 14.79
C ALA A 583 -18.29 4.30 16.23
N ILE A 584 -18.18 3.39 17.20
CA ILE A 584 -18.31 3.73 18.61
C ILE A 584 -17.05 4.47 19.10
N GLY A 585 -17.23 5.51 19.92
CA GLY A 585 -16.13 6.25 20.55
C GLY A 585 -15.32 5.34 21.51
N ALA A 586 -14.00 5.56 21.57
CA ALA A 586 -13.07 4.73 22.35
C ALA A 586 -13.46 4.57 23.85
N GLY A 587 -13.99 5.62 24.49
CA GLY A 587 -14.40 5.57 25.90
C GLY A 587 -15.63 4.69 26.13
N VAL A 588 -16.58 4.64 25.20
CA VAL A 588 -17.75 3.74 25.25
C VAL A 588 -17.31 2.30 25.07
N TRP A 589 -16.40 2.05 24.12
CA TRP A 589 -15.84 0.74 23.86
C TRP A 589 -15.12 0.16 25.09
N TRP A 590 -14.29 0.98 25.77
CA TRP A 590 -13.57 0.57 26.99
C TRP A 590 -14.54 0.13 28.10
N ARG A 591 -15.58 0.92 28.36
CA ARG A 591 -16.57 0.59 29.41
C ARG A 591 -17.42 -0.63 29.06
N ARG A 592 -17.86 -0.77 27.82
CA ARG A 592 -18.83 -1.79 27.39
C ARG A 592 -18.18 -3.16 27.11
N HIS A 593 -16.93 -3.17 26.65
CA HIS A 593 -16.27 -4.40 26.17
C HIS A 593 -15.00 -4.74 26.94
N ALA A 594 -14.06 -3.79 27.13
CA ALA A 594 -12.77 -4.09 27.72
C ALA A 594 -12.82 -4.32 29.24
N LEU A 595 -13.46 -3.45 30.01
CA LEU A 595 -13.54 -3.58 31.47
C LEU A 595 -14.23 -4.88 31.93
N PRO A 596 -15.39 -5.31 31.35
CA PRO A 596 -15.99 -6.59 31.71
C PRO A 596 -15.12 -7.80 31.35
N TRP A 597 -14.35 -7.71 30.25
CA TRP A 597 -13.41 -8.75 29.86
C TRP A 597 -12.23 -8.85 30.86
N VAL A 598 -11.61 -7.73 31.23
CA VAL A 598 -10.53 -7.67 32.22
C VAL A 598 -11.03 -8.20 33.57
N TRP A 599 -12.20 -7.79 34.00
CA TRP A 599 -12.80 -8.22 35.28
C TRP A 599 -12.98 -9.74 35.32
N ARG A 600 -13.60 -10.34 34.29
CA ARG A 600 -13.75 -11.81 34.19
C ARG A 600 -12.42 -12.54 34.24
N ARG A 601 -11.40 -12.00 33.53
CA ARG A 601 -10.07 -12.61 33.48
C ARG A 601 -9.35 -12.56 34.83
N LEU A 602 -9.50 -11.49 35.58
CA LEU A 602 -8.97 -11.38 36.96
C LEU A 602 -9.63 -12.38 37.93
N HIS A 603 -10.89 -12.74 37.70
CA HIS A 603 -11.62 -13.69 38.52
C HIS A 603 -11.58 -15.14 38.01
N GLY A 604 -10.71 -15.45 37.05
CA GLY A 604 -10.54 -16.81 36.49
C GLY A 604 -11.75 -17.35 35.74
N ARG A 605 -12.74 -16.50 35.37
CA ARG A 605 -13.97 -16.92 34.69
C ARG A 605 -13.88 -16.71 33.18
N ALA A 606 -14.37 -17.70 32.41
CA ALA A 606 -14.56 -17.56 30.97
C ALA A 606 -16.04 -17.20 30.65
N ALA A 607 -16.27 -16.52 29.54
CA ALA A 607 -17.62 -16.11 29.13
C ALA A 607 -18.51 -17.32 28.74
N GLY A 608 -17.91 -18.47 28.51
CA GLY A 608 -18.58 -19.74 28.18
C GLY A 608 -18.84 -20.67 29.37
N ASP A 609 -18.44 -20.29 30.59
CA ASP A 609 -18.60 -21.14 31.75
C ASP A 609 -20.09 -21.32 32.09
N GLY A 610 -20.53 -22.56 32.27
CA GLY A 610 -21.93 -22.91 32.56
C GLY A 610 -22.90 -22.76 31.40
N ARG A 611 -22.40 -22.58 30.15
CA ARG A 611 -23.25 -22.51 28.95
C ARG A 611 -23.31 -23.86 28.24
N SER A 612 -24.49 -24.19 27.71
CA SER A 612 -24.71 -25.28 26.77
C SER A 612 -24.53 -24.81 25.33
N ALA A 613 -24.36 -25.74 24.43
CA ALA A 613 -24.37 -25.51 22.98
C ALA A 613 -25.72 -24.92 22.54
N LYS A 614 -25.73 -24.17 21.45
CA LYS A 614 -26.95 -23.58 20.89
C LYS A 614 -27.95 -24.65 20.43
N HIS A 615 -27.45 -25.65 19.77
CA HIS A 615 -28.19 -26.84 19.32
C HIS A 615 -27.30 -28.05 19.59
N ASP A 616 -27.42 -28.62 20.77
CA ASP A 616 -26.67 -29.83 21.19
C ASP A 616 -27.22 -31.11 20.59
N ASP A 617 -28.36 -31.04 19.94
CA ASP A 617 -28.96 -32.08 19.10
C ASP A 617 -29.44 -31.46 17.78
N TYR A 618 -29.83 -32.32 16.84
CA TYR A 618 -30.28 -31.87 15.53
C TYR A 618 -31.60 -31.12 15.57
N VAL A 619 -31.61 -29.95 14.92
CA VAL A 619 -32.83 -29.24 14.50
C VAL A 619 -33.00 -29.44 13.00
N TYR A 620 -34.24 -29.70 12.57
CA TYR A 620 -34.54 -29.87 11.14
C TYR A 620 -34.82 -28.53 10.48
N LEU A 621 -34.05 -28.21 9.44
CA LEU A 621 -34.24 -27.05 8.57
C LEU A 621 -34.91 -27.53 7.28
N GLY A 622 -36.20 -27.20 7.10
CA GLY A 622 -36.96 -27.56 5.91
C GLY A 622 -36.60 -26.76 4.68
N ARG A 623 -36.95 -27.27 3.49
CA ARG A 623 -36.85 -26.50 2.24
C ARG A 623 -37.85 -25.33 2.27
N ALA A 624 -37.41 -24.12 2.03
CA ALA A 624 -38.32 -22.98 1.84
C ALA A 624 -39.23 -23.30 0.63
N THR A 625 -40.53 -23.50 0.82
CA THR A 625 -41.49 -23.61 -0.28
C THR A 625 -41.63 -22.22 -0.92
N ALA A 626 -41.36 -22.13 -2.23
CA ALA A 626 -41.62 -20.95 -3.02
C ALA A 626 -43.13 -20.69 -3.00
N GLY A 627 -43.58 -19.71 -2.22
CA GLY A 627 -44.98 -19.30 -2.21
C GLY A 627 -45.50 -18.80 -0.88
N ARG A 628 -44.90 -17.75 -0.36
CA ARG A 628 -45.38 -16.67 0.53
C ARG A 628 -44.14 -16.03 1.13
N GLY A 629 -44.05 -14.69 1.01
CA GLY A 629 -42.86 -13.93 1.31
C GLY A 629 -42.08 -14.45 2.49
N VAL A 630 -40.93 -15.03 2.23
CA VAL A 630 -39.92 -15.26 3.24
C VAL A 630 -39.42 -13.89 3.62
N SER A 631 -39.93 -13.36 4.71
CA SER A 631 -39.25 -12.34 5.47
C SER A 631 -37.90 -12.95 5.83
N VAL A 632 -36.85 -12.69 5.02
CA VAL A 632 -35.49 -12.92 5.42
C VAL A 632 -35.21 -11.89 6.50
N VAL A 633 -35.44 -12.28 7.70
CA VAL A 633 -35.18 -11.49 8.89
C VAL A 633 -33.75 -11.75 9.34
#